data_8bb96a0486646a303c9492eb9baeae1c
#
_entry.id   8bb96a0486646a303c9492eb9baeae1c
#
_cell.length_a   1.000
_cell.length_b   1.000
_cell.length_c   1.000
_cell.angle_alpha   90.00
_cell.angle_beta   90.00
_cell.angle_gamma   90.00
#
_symmetry.space_group_name_H-M   'P 1'
#
loop_
_entity.id
_entity.type
_entity.pdbx_description
1 polymer ?
#
loop_
_entity_poly.entity_id
_entity_poly.type
_entity_poly.pdbx_seq_one_letter_code
_entity_poly.pdbx_strand_id
1 'polypeptide(L)'
;MENLKIPEGYQQIMPYLIVENAAEFLNFTKNVFGAVERHKTMRTETLIMHAEISIGNCVIMFADATPEHHKQNAGLFIYVDNCDTVYEKGLANGATTVMPPADQSYGRSAGIRDPFDNTWWITSV
;
A
#
# COMPACT_ATOMS: atom_id res chain seq x y z
N MET A 1 20.43 -15.41 12.97
CA MET A 1 19.84 -14.09 13.26
C MET A 1 19.90 -13.70 14.74
N GLU A 2 20.78 -14.32 15.49
CA GLU A 2 20.87 -14.05 16.92
C GLU A 2 21.21 -12.59 17.24
N ASN A 3 21.96 -11.94 16.36
CA ASN A 3 22.40 -10.56 16.55
C ASN A 3 21.61 -9.56 15.70
N LEU A 4 20.43 -9.98 15.23
CA LEU A 4 19.58 -9.14 14.43
C LEU A 4 19.17 -7.89 15.20
N LYS A 5 19.34 -6.74 14.57
CA LYS A 5 18.86 -5.46 15.10
C LYS A 5 17.94 -4.85 14.06
N ILE A 6 16.77 -4.44 14.50
CA ILE A 6 15.79 -3.79 13.65
C ILE A 6 15.54 -2.41 14.25
N PRO A 7 15.66 -1.33 13.48
CA PRO A 7 15.34 0.00 14.00
C PRO A 7 13.90 0.04 14.54
N GLU A 8 13.70 0.80 15.59
CA GLU A 8 12.38 0.92 16.21
C GLU A 8 11.35 1.39 15.19
N GLY A 9 10.19 0.77 15.21
CA GLY A 9 9.08 1.11 14.31
C GLY A 9 9.11 0.39 12.96
N TYR A 10 10.13 -0.44 12.71
CA TYR A 10 10.19 -1.24 11.48
C TYR A 10 9.99 -2.72 11.79
N GLN A 11 9.58 -3.46 10.79
CA GLN A 11 9.54 -4.93 10.85
C GLN A 11 10.73 -5.52 10.10
N GLN A 12 10.99 -6.81 10.32
CA GLN A 12 12.13 -7.48 9.70
C GLN A 12 12.02 -7.53 8.17
N ILE A 13 10.81 -7.76 7.65
CA ILE A 13 10.53 -7.75 6.22
C ILE A 13 9.56 -6.61 5.95
N MET A 14 9.91 -5.74 5.03
CA MET A 14 9.06 -4.62 4.63
C MET A 14 8.87 -4.65 3.12
N PRO A 15 7.63 -4.50 2.64
CA PRO A 15 7.42 -4.31 1.21
C PRO A 15 8.14 -3.05 0.74
N TYR A 16 8.74 -3.14 -0.44
CA TYR A 16 9.33 -1.99 -1.12
C TYR A 16 8.79 -1.95 -2.53
N LEU A 17 7.94 -0.97 -2.81
CA LEU A 17 7.26 -0.86 -4.09
C LEU A 17 7.92 0.22 -4.92
N ILE A 18 7.99 -0.01 -6.23
CA ILE A 18 8.39 1.01 -7.19
C ILE A 18 7.19 1.24 -8.08
N VAL A 19 6.65 2.45 -8.01
CA VAL A 19 5.39 2.81 -8.67
C VAL A 19 5.58 4.03 -9.55
N GLU A 20 4.68 4.21 -10.48
CA GLU A 20 4.56 5.47 -11.21
C GLU A 20 3.62 6.37 -10.42
N ASN A 21 3.97 7.65 -10.31
CA ASN A 21 3.20 8.64 -9.53
C ASN A 21 3.16 8.31 -8.03
N ALA A 22 4.34 8.19 -7.42
CA ALA A 22 4.44 7.82 -6.01
C ALA A 22 3.73 8.82 -5.08
N ALA A 23 3.72 10.12 -5.41
CA ALA A 23 2.99 11.12 -4.63
C ALA A 23 1.49 10.82 -4.60
N GLU A 24 0.92 10.38 -5.72
CA GLU A 24 -0.49 10.00 -5.79
C GLU A 24 -0.74 8.68 -5.07
N PHE A 25 0.22 7.75 -5.09
CA PHE A 25 0.14 6.52 -4.31
C PHE A 25 0.06 6.84 -2.82
N LEU A 26 0.86 7.79 -2.35
CA LEU A 26 0.80 8.26 -0.96
C LEU A 26 -0.61 8.76 -0.62
N ASN A 27 -1.19 9.60 -1.48
CA ASN A 27 -2.54 10.13 -1.27
C ASN A 27 -3.59 9.02 -1.28
N PHE A 28 -3.48 8.07 -2.21
CA PHE A 28 -4.39 6.93 -2.29
C PHE A 28 -4.39 6.14 -0.98
N THR A 29 -3.22 5.79 -0.47
CA THR A 29 -3.11 4.99 0.75
C THR A 29 -3.63 5.76 1.96
N LYS A 30 -3.42 7.08 2.03
CA LYS A 30 -3.99 7.91 3.08
C LYS A 30 -5.52 7.91 3.04
N ASN A 31 -6.08 8.10 1.85
CA ASN A 31 -7.53 8.24 1.69
C ASN A 31 -8.26 6.92 1.88
N VAL A 32 -7.68 5.81 1.44
CA VAL A 32 -8.35 4.50 1.43
C VAL A 32 -8.09 3.71 2.70
N PHE A 33 -6.83 3.70 3.15
CA PHE A 33 -6.41 2.83 4.26
C PHE A 33 -6.00 3.58 5.52
N GLY A 34 -6.07 4.91 5.52
CA GLY A 34 -5.66 5.69 6.68
C GLY A 34 -4.15 5.68 6.90
N ALA A 35 -3.37 5.53 5.83
CA ALA A 35 -1.92 5.52 5.93
C ALA A 35 -1.39 6.84 6.50
N VAL A 36 -0.29 6.76 7.24
CA VAL A 36 0.42 7.90 7.80
C VAL A 36 1.79 7.97 7.15
N GLU A 37 2.13 9.14 6.62
CA GLU A 37 3.48 9.38 6.08
C GLU A 37 4.49 9.39 7.23
N ARG A 38 5.59 8.62 7.06
CA ARG A 38 6.65 8.54 8.05
C ARG A 38 7.91 9.27 7.62
N HIS A 39 8.26 9.12 6.35
CA HIS A 39 9.49 9.68 5.80
C HIS A 39 9.30 9.89 4.30
N LYS A 40 9.94 10.93 3.78
CA LYS A 40 9.93 11.19 2.35
C LYS A 40 11.19 11.96 1.95
N THR A 41 11.93 11.41 1.00
CA THR A 41 13.09 12.05 0.38
C THR A 41 12.80 12.19 -1.10
N MET A 42 12.93 13.40 -1.61
CA MET A 42 12.66 13.68 -3.03
C MET A 42 13.92 13.46 -3.86
N ARG A 43 13.72 12.96 -5.09
CA ARG A 43 14.77 12.85 -6.10
C ARG A 43 14.83 14.15 -6.90
N THR A 44 13.65 14.66 -7.29
CA THR A 44 13.44 15.92 -8.00
C THR A 44 12.26 16.62 -7.34
N GLU A 45 11.83 17.76 -7.90
CA GLU A 45 10.65 18.45 -7.41
C GLU A 45 9.38 17.58 -7.48
N THR A 46 9.33 16.64 -8.41
CA THR A 46 8.13 15.82 -8.66
C THR A 46 8.31 14.34 -8.40
N LEU A 47 9.54 13.83 -8.32
CA LEU A 47 9.81 12.40 -8.15
C LEU A 47 10.30 12.11 -6.73
N ILE A 48 9.69 11.12 -6.12
CA ILE A 48 10.08 10.63 -4.79
C ILE A 48 11.18 9.60 -4.95
N MET A 49 12.33 9.82 -4.29
CA MET A 49 13.42 8.87 -4.25
C MET A 49 13.15 7.75 -3.25
N HIS A 50 12.53 8.06 -2.12
CA HIS A 50 12.20 7.11 -1.06
C HIS A 50 11.13 7.70 -0.17
N ALA A 51 10.10 6.93 0.09
CA ALA A 51 9.05 7.30 1.03
C ALA A 51 8.62 6.09 1.84
N GLU A 52 8.06 6.36 3.00
CA GLU A 52 7.56 5.35 3.92
C GLU A 52 6.22 5.78 4.46
N ILE A 53 5.31 4.82 4.50
CA ILE A 53 4.01 4.98 5.16
C ILE A 53 3.86 3.90 6.22
N SER A 54 3.04 4.17 7.22
CA SER A 54 2.54 3.14 8.11
C SER A 54 1.04 2.99 7.95
N ILE A 55 0.59 1.74 7.96
CA ILE A 55 -0.83 1.39 8.03
C ILE A 55 -0.93 0.51 9.28
N GLY A 56 -1.59 1.03 10.33
CA GLY A 56 -1.52 0.37 11.63
C GLY A 56 -0.06 0.28 12.09
N ASN A 57 0.40 -0.93 12.39
CA ASN A 57 1.78 -1.18 12.83
C ASN A 57 2.69 -1.69 11.70
N CYS A 58 2.24 -1.61 10.45
CA CYS A 58 3.01 -2.09 9.30
C CYS A 58 3.57 -0.93 8.50
N VAL A 59 4.83 -1.06 8.09
CA VAL A 59 5.52 -0.06 7.26
C VAL A 59 5.63 -0.59 5.84
N ILE A 60 5.33 0.27 4.88
CA ILE A 60 5.54 0.03 3.45
C ILE A 60 6.47 1.12 2.93
N MET A 61 7.50 0.72 2.21
CA MET A 61 8.43 1.63 1.54
C MET A 61 8.09 1.70 0.06
N PHE A 62 8.32 2.85 -0.55
CA PHE A 62 8.06 3.00 -1.98
C PHE A 62 8.85 4.16 -2.57
N ALA A 63 8.94 4.15 -3.90
CA ALA A 63 9.65 5.18 -4.67
C ALA A 63 9.00 5.29 -6.04
N ASP A 64 9.27 6.42 -6.72
CA ASP A 64 8.92 6.58 -8.13
C ASP A 64 9.83 5.73 -9.01
N ALA A 65 9.24 5.13 -10.04
CA ALA A 65 9.99 4.42 -11.08
C ALA A 65 10.89 5.39 -11.85
N THR A 66 12.04 4.88 -12.26
CA THR A 66 13.02 5.59 -13.08
C THR A 66 13.51 4.66 -14.19
N PRO A 67 14.29 5.14 -15.17
CA PRO A 67 14.88 4.22 -16.16
C PRO A 67 15.77 3.15 -15.54
N GLU A 68 16.43 3.44 -14.41
CA GLU A 68 17.29 2.48 -13.72
C GLU A 68 16.52 1.55 -12.79
N HIS A 69 15.37 2.02 -12.27
CA HIS A 69 14.54 1.27 -11.33
C HIS A 69 13.12 1.19 -11.86
N HIS A 70 12.85 0.11 -12.59
CA HIS A 70 11.56 -0.11 -13.21
C HIS A 70 10.47 -0.41 -12.17
N LYS A 71 9.24 -0.22 -12.59
CA LYS A 71 8.06 -0.47 -11.76
C LYS A 71 8.08 -1.90 -11.20
N GLN A 72 7.86 -2.01 -9.89
CA GLN A 72 7.72 -3.28 -9.18
C GLN A 72 6.50 -3.20 -8.29
N ASN A 73 5.43 -3.85 -8.73
CA ASN A 73 4.14 -3.85 -8.06
C ASN A 73 4.03 -5.01 -7.06
N ALA A 74 3.01 -4.96 -6.23
CA ALA A 74 2.76 -5.99 -5.24
C ALA A 74 1.30 -6.42 -5.22
N GLY A 75 1.07 -7.63 -4.73
CA GLY A 75 -0.19 -8.05 -4.15
C GLY A 75 -0.07 -7.93 -2.65
N LEU A 76 -1.03 -7.27 -2.03
CA LEU A 76 -1.03 -7.01 -0.60
C LEU A 76 -2.36 -7.45 -0.01
N PHE A 77 -2.29 -8.16 1.10
CA PHE A 77 -3.47 -8.58 1.84
C PHE A 77 -3.56 -7.73 3.10
N ILE A 78 -4.71 -7.08 3.31
CA ILE A 78 -4.89 -6.16 4.43
C ILE A 78 -6.15 -6.52 5.20
N TYR A 79 -6.04 -6.57 6.53
CA TYR A 79 -7.20 -6.63 7.40
C TYR A 79 -7.68 -5.22 7.71
N VAL A 80 -8.98 -5.02 7.59
CA VAL A 80 -9.66 -3.77 7.90
C VAL A 80 -10.87 -4.07 8.78
N ASP A 81 -11.44 -3.05 9.39
CA ASP A 81 -12.63 -3.23 10.23
C ASP A 81 -13.92 -3.44 9.42
N ASN A 82 -14.00 -2.88 8.22
CA ASN A 82 -15.18 -3.02 7.36
C ASN A 82 -14.75 -3.11 5.90
N CYS A 83 -14.77 -4.32 5.35
CA CYS A 83 -14.36 -4.61 3.97
C CYS A 83 -15.12 -3.74 2.95
N ASP A 84 -16.43 -3.68 3.06
CA ASP A 84 -17.27 -2.98 2.08
C ASP A 84 -16.97 -1.49 2.05
N THR A 85 -16.81 -0.86 3.22
CA THR A 85 -16.52 0.56 3.32
C THR A 85 -15.17 0.90 2.69
N VAL A 86 -14.14 0.11 2.98
CA VAL A 86 -12.79 0.34 2.44
C VAL A 86 -12.77 0.07 0.94
N TYR A 87 -13.46 -0.99 0.49
CA TYR A 87 -13.61 -1.28 -0.93
C TYR A 87 -14.21 -0.08 -1.68
N GLU A 88 -15.30 0.50 -1.16
CA GLU A 88 -15.95 1.65 -1.77
C GLU A 88 -15.02 2.88 -1.80
N LYS A 89 -14.24 3.10 -0.73
CA LYS A 89 -13.24 4.17 -0.72
C LYS A 89 -12.19 3.96 -1.81
N GLY A 90 -11.77 2.72 -2.01
CA GLY A 90 -10.83 2.38 -3.08
C GLY A 90 -11.35 2.77 -4.44
N LEU A 91 -12.61 2.38 -4.75
CA LEU A 91 -13.23 2.74 -6.03
C LEU A 91 -13.39 4.26 -6.17
N ALA A 92 -13.77 4.96 -5.10
CA ALA A 92 -13.90 6.41 -5.12
C ALA A 92 -12.57 7.13 -5.36
N ASN A 93 -11.44 6.45 -5.11
CA ASN A 93 -10.10 6.99 -5.30
C ASN A 93 -9.40 6.41 -6.54
N GLY A 94 -10.14 5.84 -7.48
CA GLY A 94 -9.63 5.47 -8.79
C GLY A 94 -9.26 3.99 -8.95
N ALA A 95 -9.47 3.16 -7.93
CA ALA A 95 -9.24 1.72 -8.06
C ALA A 95 -10.34 1.05 -8.90
N THR A 96 -10.01 -0.11 -9.45
CA THR A 96 -10.96 -0.95 -10.18
C THR A 96 -11.20 -2.25 -9.42
N THR A 97 -12.35 -2.86 -9.65
CA THR A 97 -12.71 -4.11 -8.97
C THR A 97 -11.98 -5.29 -9.58
N VAL A 98 -11.30 -6.06 -8.74
CA VAL A 98 -10.79 -7.40 -9.08
C VAL A 98 -11.82 -8.44 -8.64
N MET A 99 -12.32 -8.30 -7.41
CA MET A 99 -13.32 -9.19 -6.85
C MET A 99 -14.25 -8.35 -5.94
N PRO A 100 -15.57 -8.32 -6.20
CA PRO A 100 -16.47 -7.58 -5.34
C PRO A 100 -16.52 -8.20 -3.94
N PRO A 101 -16.98 -7.45 -2.92
CA PRO A 101 -17.08 -7.99 -1.57
C PRO A 101 -17.95 -9.23 -1.51
N ALA A 102 -17.46 -10.26 -0.85
CA ALA A 102 -18.17 -11.51 -0.66
C ALA A 102 -17.71 -12.18 0.62
N ASP A 103 -18.58 -12.97 1.21
CA ASP A 103 -18.24 -13.75 2.39
C ASP A 103 -17.42 -14.98 1.97
N GLN A 104 -16.29 -15.16 2.61
CA GLN A 104 -15.40 -16.30 2.41
C GLN A 104 -15.26 -17.05 3.73
N SER A 105 -14.64 -18.23 3.69
CA SER A 105 -14.41 -19.02 4.90
C SER A 105 -13.53 -18.29 5.95
N TYR A 106 -12.71 -17.36 5.50
CA TYR A 106 -11.75 -16.63 6.35
C TYR A 106 -12.18 -15.19 6.64
N GLY A 107 -13.37 -14.77 6.21
CA GLY A 107 -13.90 -13.43 6.44
C GLY A 107 -14.56 -12.85 5.21
N ARG A 108 -14.98 -11.60 5.30
CA ARG A 108 -15.54 -10.90 4.14
C ARG A 108 -14.42 -10.22 3.38
N SER A 109 -14.27 -10.53 2.11
CA SER A 109 -13.11 -10.12 1.33
C SER A 109 -13.50 -9.52 -0.01
N ALA A 110 -12.70 -8.55 -0.46
CA ALA A 110 -12.80 -7.93 -1.77
C ALA A 110 -11.39 -7.73 -2.33
N GLY A 111 -11.28 -7.65 -3.64
CA GLY A 111 -10.01 -7.33 -4.29
C GLY A 111 -10.18 -6.08 -5.15
N ILE A 112 -9.22 -5.18 -5.05
CA ILE A 112 -9.14 -4.00 -5.91
C ILE A 112 -7.75 -3.90 -6.52
N ARG A 113 -7.68 -3.31 -7.70
CA ARG A 113 -6.44 -2.90 -8.33
C ARG A 113 -6.35 -1.39 -8.20
N ASP A 114 -5.30 -0.89 -7.55
CA ASP A 114 -5.14 0.55 -7.41
C ASP A 114 -4.64 1.18 -8.73
N PRO A 115 -4.66 2.52 -8.85
CA PRO A 115 -4.20 3.19 -10.08
C PRO A 115 -2.71 3.02 -10.37
N PHE A 116 -1.97 2.37 -9.48
CA PHE A 116 -0.52 2.17 -9.57
C PHE A 116 -0.18 0.71 -9.80
N ASP A 117 -1.18 -0.10 -10.17
CA ASP A 117 -1.07 -1.52 -10.53
C ASP A 117 -0.76 -2.46 -9.37
N ASN A 118 -1.02 -2.06 -8.14
CA ASN A 118 -0.97 -2.98 -7.01
C ASN A 118 -2.37 -3.59 -6.79
N THR A 119 -2.40 -4.84 -6.38
CA THR A 119 -3.65 -5.52 -6.01
C THR A 119 -3.74 -5.58 -4.49
N TRP A 120 -4.86 -5.12 -3.96
CA TRP A 120 -5.15 -5.14 -2.53
C TRP A 120 -6.30 -6.11 -2.27
N TRP A 121 -6.02 -7.09 -1.42
CA TRP A 121 -7.04 -8.04 -0.93
C TRP A 121 -7.51 -7.54 0.42
N ILE A 122 -8.70 -6.98 0.44
CA ILE A 122 -9.26 -6.25 1.60
C ILE A 122 -10.17 -7.20 2.34
N THR A 123 -9.88 -7.49 3.60
CA THR A 123 -10.62 -8.49 4.38
C THR A 123 -10.98 -7.96 5.75
N SER A 124 -12.23 -8.23 6.16
CA SER A 124 -12.70 -7.99 7.53
C SER A 124 -13.25 -9.28 8.13
N VAL A 125 -13.04 -9.45 9.43
CA VAL A 125 -13.54 -10.62 10.17
C VAL A 125 -14.53 -10.21 11.26
#